data_af09c13087c4bc906946f7d36982388b
#
_entry.id   af09c13087c4bc906946f7d36982388b
#
_cell.length_a   1.000
_cell.length_b   1.000
_cell.length_c   1.000
_cell.angle_alpha   90.00
_cell.angle_beta   90.00
_cell.angle_gamma   90.00
#
_symmetry.space_group_name_H-M   'P 1'
#
loop_
_entity.id
_entity.type
_entity.pdbx_description
1 polymer ?
#
loop_
_entity_poly.entity_id
_entity_poly.type
_entity_poly.pdbx_seq_one_letter_code
_entity_poly.pdbx_strand_id
1 'polypeptide(L)'
;MEERAQDFVEQAKNVNVGDVAERVNDISERVESGLNSATRELKSRMKRFPVSESTIPDAFSGMPKMISPRVHAWLDVAVTGYFLVLGTIFRARGSKRAATAAFINAGMVAGVSLLTDYKGTGEKPISFKLHGTLDAVQAATAALGPVLHGFADEAESAFFYGQAANEVAVIASTDWDRNTPDEAEALRRAA
;
A
#
# COMPACT_ATOMS: atom_id res chain seq x y z
N MET A 1 34.19 25.85 -6.28
CA MET A 1 33.36 24.71 -6.75
C MET A 1 34.18 23.42 -6.86
N GLU A 2 35.40 23.45 -7.35
CA GLU A 2 36.28 22.28 -7.48
C GLU A 2 36.63 21.61 -6.12
N GLU A 3 36.90 22.39 -5.08
CA GLU A 3 37.27 21.92 -3.75
C GLU A 3 36.16 21.05 -3.11
N ARG A 4 34.89 21.44 -3.25
CA ARG A 4 33.73 20.63 -2.78
C ARG A 4 33.54 19.35 -3.57
N ALA A 5 33.88 19.34 -4.86
CA ALA A 5 33.80 18.14 -5.67
C ALA A 5 34.92 17.14 -5.31
N GLN A 6 36.12 17.64 -4.98
CA GLN A 6 37.22 16.81 -4.51
C GLN A 6 36.96 16.22 -3.14
N ASP A 7 36.42 16.98 -2.18
CA ASP A 7 36.00 16.50 -0.87
C ASP A 7 34.93 15.40 -0.97
N PHE A 8 33.97 15.56 -1.86
CA PHE A 8 32.92 14.56 -2.08
C PHE A 8 33.49 13.25 -2.67
N VAL A 9 34.43 13.35 -3.62
CA VAL A 9 35.09 12.17 -4.21
C VAL A 9 35.99 11.46 -3.19
N GLU A 10 36.66 12.21 -2.33
CA GLU A 10 37.51 11.65 -1.25
C GLU A 10 36.66 10.96 -0.17
N GLN A 11 35.52 11.56 0.19
CA GLN A 11 34.55 10.98 1.12
C GLN A 11 33.90 9.72 0.55
N ALA A 12 33.61 9.69 -0.77
CA ALA A 12 33.08 8.51 -1.44
C ALA A 12 34.08 7.34 -1.53
N LYS A 13 35.39 7.63 -1.65
CA LYS A 13 36.46 6.61 -1.65
C LYS A 13 36.66 5.95 -0.29
N ASN A 14 36.32 6.65 0.79
CA ASN A 14 36.46 6.16 2.16
C ASN A 14 35.23 5.41 2.69
N VAL A 15 34.19 5.24 1.87
CA VAL A 15 33.03 4.42 2.23
C VAL A 15 33.45 2.94 2.22
N ASN A 16 33.57 2.38 3.41
CA ASN A 16 33.82 0.94 3.57
C ASN A 16 32.54 0.18 3.15
N VAL A 17 32.63 -0.55 2.05
CA VAL A 17 31.51 -1.34 1.53
C VAL A 17 31.03 -2.38 2.56
N GLY A 18 31.94 -2.88 3.43
CA GLY A 18 31.59 -3.78 4.52
C GLY A 18 30.66 -3.11 5.55
N ASP A 19 30.98 -1.87 5.95
CA ASP A 19 30.14 -1.12 6.91
C ASP A 19 28.75 -0.79 6.32
N VAL A 20 28.69 -0.53 5.01
CA VAL A 20 27.39 -0.32 4.32
C VAL A 20 26.57 -1.60 4.28
N ALA A 21 27.21 -2.73 3.96
CA ALA A 21 26.52 -4.03 3.93
C ALA A 21 26.01 -4.43 5.32
N GLU A 22 26.80 -4.21 6.37
CA GLU A 22 26.39 -4.46 7.77
C GLU A 22 25.19 -3.58 8.17
N ARG A 23 25.22 -2.29 7.84
CA ARG A 23 24.09 -1.37 8.08
C ARG A 23 22.84 -1.75 7.32
N VAL A 24 22.98 -2.18 6.07
CA VAL A 24 21.85 -2.65 5.27
C VAL A 24 21.25 -3.91 5.89
N ASN A 25 22.08 -4.83 6.36
CA ASN A 25 21.63 -6.04 7.04
C ASN A 25 20.90 -5.73 8.36
N ASP A 26 21.49 -4.86 9.21
CA ASP A 26 20.85 -4.39 10.46
C ASP A 26 19.47 -3.71 10.18
N ILE A 27 19.40 -2.87 9.15
CA ILE A 27 18.14 -2.24 8.74
C ILE A 27 17.14 -3.31 8.28
N SER A 28 17.57 -4.30 7.48
CA SER A 28 16.71 -5.39 7.02
C SER A 28 16.13 -6.20 8.18
N GLU A 29 16.97 -6.61 9.12
CA GLU A 29 16.55 -7.35 10.32
C GLU A 29 15.57 -6.55 11.19
N ARG A 30 15.82 -5.25 11.35
CA ARG A 30 14.93 -4.33 12.09
C ARG A 30 13.58 -4.16 11.38
N VAL A 31 13.59 -4.04 10.07
CA VAL A 31 12.38 -3.95 9.25
C VAL A 31 11.59 -5.26 9.34
N GLU A 32 12.23 -6.42 9.20
CA GLU A 32 11.57 -7.72 9.34
C GLU A 32 10.99 -7.92 10.74
N SER A 33 11.76 -7.61 11.79
CA SER A 33 11.29 -7.69 13.16
C SER A 33 10.12 -6.75 13.44
N GLY A 34 10.19 -5.51 12.93
CA GLY A 34 9.12 -4.53 13.00
C GLY A 34 7.86 -5.00 12.28
N LEU A 35 8.01 -5.54 11.07
CA LEU A 35 6.93 -6.06 10.25
C LEU A 35 6.25 -7.26 10.93
N ASN A 36 7.03 -8.20 11.47
CA ASN A 36 6.53 -9.37 12.19
C ASN A 36 5.79 -8.98 13.48
N SER A 37 6.25 -7.94 14.17
CA SER A 37 5.60 -7.41 15.38
C SER A 37 4.29 -6.70 15.04
N ALA A 38 4.30 -5.86 14.00
CA ALA A 38 3.10 -5.18 13.49
C ALA A 38 2.05 -6.18 13.00
N THR A 39 2.49 -7.24 12.31
CA THR A 39 1.62 -8.33 11.82
C THR A 39 0.93 -9.06 12.99
N ARG A 40 1.68 -9.40 14.04
CA ARG A 40 1.12 -10.05 15.24
C ARG A 40 0.12 -9.15 15.96
N GLU A 41 0.44 -7.88 16.12
CA GLU A 41 -0.44 -6.91 16.75
C GLU A 41 -1.72 -6.68 15.92
N LEU A 42 -1.58 -6.50 14.60
CA LEU A 42 -2.71 -6.38 13.67
C LEU A 42 -3.62 -7.60 13.76
N LYS A 43 -3.06 -8.81 13.68
CA LYS A 43 -3.82 -10.06 13.80
C LYS A 43 -4.55 -10.20 15.14
N SER A 44 -3.95 -9.70 16.24
CA SER A 44 -4.58 -9.70 17.57
C SER A 44 -5.73 -8.69 17.65
N ARG A 45 -5.58 -7.52 17.05
CA ARG A 45 -6.61 -6.46 17.01
C ARG A 45 -7.77 -6.83 16.10
N MET A 46 -7.49 -7.43 14.93
CA MET A 46 -8.53 -7.89 14.01
C MET A 46 -9.47 -8.92 14.64
N LYS A 47 -8.96 -9.79 15.53
CA LYS A 47 -9.81 -10.72 16.29
C LYS A 47 -10.80 -10.02 17.24
N ARG A 48 -10.50 -8.80 17.68
CA ARG A 48 -11.37 -8.00 18.58
C ARG A 48 -12.45 -7.21 17.84
N PHE A 49 -12.20 -6.89 16.57
CA PHE A 49 -13.14 -6.17 15.72
C PHE A 49 -13.45 -7.07 14.53
N PRO A 50 -14.55 -7.85 14.58
CA PRO A 50 -14.96 -8.68 13.45
C PRO A 50 -15.44 -7.75 12.32
N VAL A 51 -14.49 -7.18 11.58
CA VAL A 51 -14.79 -6.59 10.27
C VAL A 51 -15.10 -7.79 9.38
N SER A 52 -16.33 -7.88 8.88
CA SER A 52 -16.69 -8.93 7.94
C SER A 52 -15.79 -8.79 6.70
N GLU A 53 -14.99 -9.80 6.42
CA GLU A 53 -14.02 -9.81 5.32
C GLU A 53 -14.68 -9.60 3.95
N SER A 54 -15.99 -9.83 3.86
CA SER A 54 -16.73 -9.87 2.61
C SER A 54 -17.67 -8.69 2.35
N THR A 55 -17.90 -7.79 3.34
CA THR A 55 -18.97 -6.78 3.25
C THR A 55 -18.85 -5.87 2.03
N ILE A 56 -17.65 -5.36 1.73
CA ILE A 56 -17.42 -4.44 0.62
C ILE A 56 -17.26 -5.18 -0.71
N PRO A 57 -16.44 -6.25 -0.82
CA PRO A 57 -16.39 -7.08 -2.01
C PRO A 57 -17.76 -7.59 -2.47
N ASP A 58 -18.59 -8.06 -1.53
CA ASP A 58 -19.92 -8.62 -1.82
C ASP A 58 -20.91 -7.55 -2.31
N ALA A 59 -20.78 -6.29 -1.86
CA ALA A 59 -21.61 -5.19 -2.33
C ALA A 59 -21.50 -4.94 -3.85
N PHE A 60 -20.39 -5.35 -4.47
CA PHE A 60 -20.11 -5.22 -5.90
C PHE A 60 -20.15 -6.58 -6.65
N SER A 61 -20.70 -7.64 -6.07
CA SER A 61 -20.70 -8.98 -6.66
C SER A 61 -21.40 -9.07 -8.02
N GLY A 62 -22.39 -8.22 -8.27
CA GLY A 62 -23.11 -8.15 -9.57
C GLY A 62 -22.39 -7.42 -10.70
N MET A 63 -21.19 -6.84 -10.45
CA MET A 63 -20.44 -6.10 -11.47
C MET A 63 -19.45 -7.00 -12.23
N PRO A 64 -19.11 -6.67 -13.50
CA PRO A 64 -18.12 -7.43 -14.27
C PRO A 64 -16.76 -7.47 -13.55
N LYS A 65 -16.19 -8.66 -13.36
CA LYS A 65 -14.92 -8.87 -12.65
C LYS A 65 -13.78 -9.01 -13.67
N MET A 66 -13.10 -7.89 -13.94
CA MET A 66 -12.04 -7.79 -14.95
C MET A 66 -10.63 -7.79 -14.35
N ILE A 67 -10.50 -7.50 -13.05
CA ILE A 67 -9.21 -7.34 -12.38
C ILE A 67 -8.91 -8.59 -11.56
N SER A 68 -7.87 -9.34 -11.96
CA SER A 68 -7.40 -10.50 -11.19
C SER A 68 -6.56 -10.05 -9.98
N PRO A 69 -6.35 -10.91 -8.94
CA PRO A 69 -5.51 -10.59 -7.79
C PRO A 69 -4.09 -10.12 -8.16
N ARG A 70 -3.51 -10.71 -9.21
CA ARG A 70 -2.18 -10.32 -9.69
C ARG A 70 -2.17 -8.92 -10.32
N VAL A 71 -3.20 -8.58 -11.10
CA VAL A 71 -3.34 -7.25 -11.70
C VAL A 71 -3.59 -6.22 -10.58
N HIS A 72 -4.43 -6.56 -9.61
CA HIS A 72 -4.70 -5.71 -8.46
C HIS A 72 -3.41 -5.39 -7.69
N ALA A 73 -2.57 -6.39 -7.39
CA ALA A 73 -1.28 -6.17 -6.73
C ALA A 73 -0.37 -5.18 -7.50
N TRP A 74 -0.39 -5.21 -8.84
CA TRP A 74 0.35 -4.23 -9.65
C TRP A 74 -0.28 -2.83 -9.61
N LEU A 75 -1.60 -2.73 -9.50
CA LEU A 75 -2.28 -1.45 -9.31
C LEU A 75 -1.90 -0.82 -7.97
N ASP A 76 -1.79 -1.60 -6.90
CA ASP A 76 -1.31 -1.11 -5.60
C ASP A 76 0.11 -0.55 -5.66
N VAL A 77 1.01 -1.23 -6.38
CA VAL A 77 2.36 -0.71 -6.62
C VAL A 77 2.31 0.62 -7.37
N ALA A 78 1.45 0.71 -8.40
CA ALA A 78 1.29 1.94 -9.18
C ALA A 78 0.70 3.07 -8.33
N VAL A 79 -0.33 2.80 -7.50
CA VAL A 79 -0.94 3.78 -6.59
C VAL A 79 0.03 4.22 -5.50
N THR A 80 0.81 3.29 -4.94
CA THR A 80 1.90 3.63 -4.01
C THR A 80 2.87 4.61 -4.66
N GLY A 81 3.36 4.29 -5.86
CA GLY A 81 4.26 5.15 -6.63
C GLY A 81 3.64 6.51 -6.96
N TYR A 82 2.37 6.53 -7.36
CA TYR A 82 1.61 7.76 -7.61
C TYR A 82 1.63 8.70 -6.40
N PHE A 83 1.26 8.22 -5.22
CA PHE A 83 1.25 9.03 -4.01
C PHE A 83 2.66 9.43 -3.52
N LEU A 84 3.68 8.60 -3.71
CA LEU A 84 5.07 8.98 -3.41
C LEU A 84 5.55 10.13 -4.31
N VAL A 85 5.25 10.07 -5.60
CA VAL A 85 5.59 11.13 -6.56
C VAL A 85 4.83 12.42 -6.23
N LEU A 86 3.51 12.33 -6.00
CA LEU A 86 2.70 13.50 -5.62
C LEU A 86 3.20 14.11 -4.31
N GLY A 87 3.47 13.31 -3.29
CA GLY A 87 3.99 13.78 -2.01
C GLY A 87 5.30 14.54 -2.17
N THR A 88 6.19 14.04 -3.03
CA THR A 88 7.46 14.69 -3.35
C THR A 88 7.25 16.02 -4.08
N ILE A 89 6.36 16.04 -5.09
CA ILE A 89 6.04 17.26 -5.85
C ILE A 89 5.39 18.31 -4.95
N PHE A 90 4.40 17.93 -4.15
CA PHE A 90 3.71 18.83 -3.22
C PHE A 90 4.67 19.39 -2.17
N ARG A 91 5.56 18.55 -1.66
CA ARG A 91 6.60 18.97 -0.73
C ARG A 91 7.54 20.00 -1.34
N ALA A 92 7.98 19.78 -2.58
CA ALA A 92 8.85 20.68 -3.31
C ALA A 92 8.16 22.04 -3.64
N ARG A 93 6.83 22.01 -3.84
CA ARG A 93 6.01 23.22 -4.07
C ARG A 93 5.59 23.96 -2.80
N GLY A 94 5.93 23.44 -1.63
CA GLY A 94 5.56 24.05 -0.34
C GLY A 94 4.19 23.63 0.21
N SER A 95 3.41 22.80 -0.50
CA SER A 95 2.10 22.29 -0.09
C SER A 95 2.28 21.15 0.93
N LYS A 96 2.78 21.48 2.13
CA LYS A 96 3.17 20.49 3.17
C LYS A 96 2.00 19.60 3.60
N ARG A 97 0.78 20.13 3.71
CA ARG A 97 -0.42 19.40 4.13
C ARG A 97 -0.80 18.32 3.13
N ALA A 98 -0.85 18.69 1.85
CA ALA A 98 -1.10 17.74 0.76
C ALA A 98 0.02 16.70 0.64
N ALA A 99 1.29 17.10 0.80
CA ALA A 99 2.42 16.18 0.83
C ALA A 99 2.31 15.15 1.94
N THR A 100 1.96 15.57 3.17
CA THR A 100 1.76 14.66 4.30
C THR A 100 0.63 13.67 4.02
N ALA A 101 -0.51 14.15 3.53
CA ALA A 101 -1.63 13.28 3.16
C ALA A 101 -1.23 12.27 2.07
N ALA A 102 -0.46 12.68 1.06
CA ALA A 102 0.03 11.79 0.01
C ALA A 102 0.96 10.69 0.57
N PHE A 103 1.91 11.04 1.42
CA PHE A 103 2.81 10.04 2.03
C PHE A 103 2.06 9.07 2.97
N ILE A 104 1.04 9.54 3.70
CA ILE A 104 0.17 8.67 4.51
C ILE A 104 -0.54 7.66 3.60
N ASN A 105 -1.16 8.12 2.51
CA ASN A 105 -1.83 7.25 1.55
C ASN A 105 -0.86 6.24 0.93
N ALA A 106 0.33 6.65 0.50
CA ALA A 106 1.35 5.75 -0.01
C ALA A 106 1.72 4.65 1.01
N GLY A 107 1.93 5.04 2.27
CA GLY A 107 2.26 4.12 3.36
C GLY A 107 1.14 3.13 3.66
N MET A 108 -0.12 3.57 3.60
CA MET A 108 -1.29 2.70 3.79
C MET A 108 -1.39 1.65 2.68
N VAL A 109 -1.37 2.07 1.42
CA VAL A 109 -1.45 1.14 0.28
C VAL A 109 -0.28 0.16 0.30
N ALA A 110 0.96 0.64 0.45
CA ALA A 110 2.13 -0.22 0.52
C ALA A 110 2.05 -1.22 1.69
N GLY A 111 1.64 -0.77 2.87
CA GLY A 111 1.54 -1.61 4.07
C GLY A 111 0.49 -2.70 3.91
N VAL A 112 -0.70 -2.36 3.44
CA VAL A 112 -1.78 -3.33 3.19
C VAL A 112 -1.36 -4.32 2.10
N SER A 113 -0.83 -3.83 0.97
CA SER A 113 -0.38 -4.67 -0.15
C SER A 113 0.72 -5.65 0.25
N LEU A 114 1.73 -5.22 1.00
CA LEU A 114 2.82 -6.08 1.47
C LEU A 114 2.33 -7.20 2.41
N LEU A 115 1.30 -6.93 3.20
CA LEU A 115 0.73 -7.88 4.16
C LEU A 115 -0.37 -8.77 3.56
N THR A 116 -0.76 -8.54 2.30
CA THR A 116 -1.87 -9.25 1.65
C THR A 116 -1.41 -10.52 0.97
N ASP A 117 -2.17 -11.59 1.19
CA ASP A 117 -2.02 -12.88 0.53
C ASP A 117 -2.82 -12.93 -0.78
N TYR A 118 -2.23 -12.40 -1.85
CA TYR A 118 -2.82 -12.41 -3.19
C TYR A 118 -2.88 -13.81 -3.82
N LYS A 119 -2.17 -14.81 -3.24
CA LYS A 119 -2.11 -16.18 -3.76
C LYS A 119 -3.04 -17.14 -3.03
N GLY A 120 -3.62 -16.74 -1.90
CA GLY A 120 -4.46 -17.59 -1.07
C GLY A 120 -3.70 -18.73 -0.39
N THR A 121 -2.40 -18.55 -0.10
CA THR A 121 -1.55 -19.57 0.54
C THR A 121 -1.73 -19.62 2.06
N GLY A 122 -2.34 -18.61 2.66
CA GLY A 122 -2.47 -18.45 4.11
C GLY A 122 -1.19 -17.99 4.80
N GLU A 123 -0.14 -17.66 4.06
CA GLU A 123 1.16 -17.24 4.62
C GLU A 123 1.13 -15.82 5.17
N LYS A 124 0.31 -14.95 4.59
CA LYS A 124 0.21 -13.55 5.00
C LYS A 124 -1.05 -13.27 5.84
N PRO A 125 -1.02 -12.23 6.70
CA PRO A 125 -2.09 -11.99 7.68
C PRO A 125 -3.38 -11.40 7.10
N ILE A 126 -3.32 -10.77 5.93
CA ILE A 126 -4.47 -10.14 5.27
C ILE A 126 -4.91 -11.03 4.12
N SER A 127 -6.14 -11.58 4.22
CA SER A 127 -6.75 -12.29 3.09
C SER A 127 -7.04 -11.30 1.95
N PHE A 128 -7.12 -11.80 0.70
CA PHE A 128 -7.43 -10.93 -0.42
C PHE A 128 -8.83 -10.28 -0.31
N LYS A 129 -9.81 -10.98 0.27
CA LYS A 129 -11.13 -10.38 0.56
C LYS A 129 -11.07 -9.25 1.59
N LEU A 130 -10.30 -9.44 2.68
CA LEU A 130 -10.10 -8.40 3.68
C LEU A 130 -9.38 -7.19 3.08
N HIS A 131 -8.42 -7.41 2.19
CA HIS A 131 -7.76 -6.34 1.44
C HIS A 131 -8.79 -5.43 0.75
N GLY A 132 -9.77 -5.98 0.04
CA GLY A 132 -10.83 -5.19 -0.60
C GLY A 132 -11.66 -4.33 0.38
N THR A 133 -11.83 -4.78 1.61
CA THR A 133 -12.46 -3.95 2.66
C THR A 133 -11.51 -2.82 3.11
N LEU A 134 -10.21 -3.09 3.19
CA LEU A 134 -9.20 -2.07 3.53
C LEU A 134 -9.01 -1.05 2.41
N ASP A 135 -9.19 -1.44 1.16
CA ASP A 135 -9.20 -0.51 0.03
C ASP A 135 -10.37 0.47 0.11
N ALA A 136 -11.55 0.03 0.57
CA ALA A 136 -12.66 0.96 0.81
C ALA A 136 -12.32 1.98 1.92
N VAL A 137 -11.59 1.57 2.96
CA VAL A 137 -11.06 2.49 3.98
C VAL A 137 -10.03 3.44 3.36
N GLN A 138 -9.19 2.92 2.47
CA GLN A 138 -8.20 3.72 1.72
C GLN A 138 -8.90 4.75 0.83
N ALA A 139 -9.92 4.37 0.06
CA ALA A 139 -10.71 5.28 -0.77
C ALA A 139 -11.34 6.39 0.08
N ALA A 140 -11.92 6.05 1.23
CA ALA A 140 -12.46 7.02 2.17
C ALA A 140 -11.36 7.95 2.74
N THR A 141 -10.18 7.42 3.05
CA THR A 141 -9.04 8.20 3.53
C THR A 141 -8.54 9.18 2.46
N ALA A 142 -8.48 8.74 1.20
CA ALA A 142 -8.15 9.62 0.09
C ALA A 142 -9.21 10.72 -0.10
N ALA A 143 -10.50 10.38 -0.09
CA ALA A 143 -11.59 11.34 -0.25
C ALA A 143 -11.67 12.38 0.89
N LEU A 144 -11.46 11.95 2.14
CA LEU A 144 -11.53 12.81 3.32
C LEU A 144 -10.23 13.55 3.60
N GLY A 145 -9.10 13.07 3.09
CA GLY A 145 -7.77 13.61 3.32
C GLY A 145 -7.67 15.13 3.10
N PRO A 146 -8.14 15.69 1.99
CA PRO A 146 -8.13 17.13 1.74
C PRO A 146 -8.83 17.95 2.83
N VAL A 147 -9.99 17.48 3.30
CA VAL A 147 -10.75 18.14 4.37
C VAL A 147 -10.03 18.02 5.70
N LEU A 148 -9.60 16.82 6.07
CA LEU A 148 -8.96 16.54 7.36
C LEU A 148 -7.61 17.26 7.51
N HIS A 149 -6.88 17.42 6.43
CA HIS A 149 -5.60 18.13 6.40
C HIS A 149 -5.73 19.62 6.04
N GLY A 150 -6.94 20.13 5.75
CA GLY A 150 -7.24 21.54 5.52
C GLY A 150 -6.69 22.08 4.20
N PHE A 151 -6.77 21.31 3.11
CA PHE A 151 -6.42 21.73 1.74
C PHE A 151 -7.52 21.39 0.71
N ALA A 152 -8.78 21.24 1.16
CA ALA A 152 -9.89 20.86 0.28
C ALA A 152 -10.14 21.87 -0.86
N ASP A 153 -9.85 23.16 -0.61
CA ASP A 153 -10.02 24.24 -1.58
C ASP A 153 -8.76 24.48 -2.46
N GLU A 154 -7.70 23.67 -2.25
CA GLU A 154 -6.46 23.77 -3.02
C GLU A 154 -6.50 22.81 -4.22
N ALA A 155 -5.77 23.12 -5.30
CA ALA A 155 -5.74 22.31 -6.53
C ALA A 155 -5.28 20.87 -6.29
N GLU A 156 -4.45 20.65 -5.27
CA GLU A 156 -3.94 19.36 -4.86
C GLU A 156 -5.05 18.37 -4.44
N SER A 157 -6.19 18.88 -3.96
CA SER A 157 -7.33 18.05 -3.53
C SER A 157 -7.89 17.18 -4.66
N ALA A 158 -7.84 17.67 -5.90
CA ALA A 158 -8.35 16.96 -7.08
C ALA A 158 -7.65 15.60 -7.30
N PHE A 159 -6.37 15.49 -6.98
CA PHE A 159 -5.60 14.24 -7.09
C PHE A 159 -6.11 13.18 -6.12
N PHE A 160 -6.53 13.57 -4.92
CA PHE A 160 -7.07 12.67 -3.90
C PHE A 160 -8.49 12.23 -4.24
N TYR A 161 -9.34 13.14 -4.69
CA TYR A 161 -10.70 12.81 -5.12
C TYR A 161 -10.69 11.91 -6.36
N GLY A 162 -9.79 12.19 -7.32
CA GLY A 162 -9.58 11.34 -8.49
C GLY A 162 -9.14 9.93 -8.11
N GLN A 163 -8.20 9.81 -7.16
CA GLN A 163 -7.75 8.50 -6.68
C GLN A 163 -8.86 7.77 -5.90
N ALA A 164 -9.63 8.45 -5.06
CA ALA A 164 -10.74 7.83 -4.36
C ALA A 164 -11.78 7.24 -5.34
N ALA A 165 -12.11 7.97 -6.42
CA ALA A 165 -13.00 7.48 -7.46
C ALA A 165 -12.40 6.29 -8.23
N ASN A 166 -11.10 6.35 -8.57
CA ASN A 166 -10.37 5.24 -9.17
C ASN A 166 -10.38 3.99 -8.28
N GLU A 167 -10.13 4.14 -6.99
CA GLU A 167 -10.15 3.06 -6.00
C GLU A 167 -11.50 2.35 -5.97
N VAL A 168 -12.60 3.10 -5.92
CA VAL A 168 -13.96 2.51 -5.97
C VAL A 168 -14.17 1.72 -7.26
N ALA A 169 -13.69 2.22 -8.41
CA ALA A 169 -13.78 1.50 -9.69
C ALA A 169 -12.95 0.21 -9.69
N VAL A 170 -11.74 0.24 -9.10
CA VAL A 170 -10.89 -0.93 -8.95
C VAL A 170 -11.54 -1.96 -8.02
N ILE A 171 -12.06 -1.55 -6.86
CA ILE A 171 -12.79 -2.43 -5.93
C ILE A 171 -13.95 -3.12 -6.64
N ALA A 172 -14.77 -2.36 -7.35
CA ALA A 172 -15.94 -2.87 -8.03
C ALA A 172 -15.62 -3.88 -9.16
N SER A 173 -14.47 -3.69 -9.82
CA SER A 173 -14.02 -4.50 -10.96
C SER A 173 -13.12 -5.68 -10.57
N THR A 174 -12.70 -5.79 -9.30
CA THR A 174 -11.79 -6.83 -8.83
C THR A 174 -12.54 -8.13 -8.52
N ASP A 175 -11.96 -9.26 -8.93
CA ASP A 175 -12.44 -10.61 -8.63
C ASP A 175 -11.89 -11.05 -7.26
N TRP A 176 -12.62 -10.71 -6.21
CA TRP A 176 -12.24 -10.96 -4.80
C TRP A 176 -12.37 -12.42 -4.38
N ASP A 177 -13.11 -13.24 -5.12
CA ASP A 177 -13.31 -14.66 -4.84
C ASP A 177 -12.18 -15.52 -5.42
N ARG A 178 -11.46 -14.99 -6.39
CA ARG A 178 -10.36 -15.68 -7.04
C ARG A 178 -9.18 -15.90 -6.09
N ASN A 179 -8.57 -17.06 -6.16
CA ASN A 179 -7.49 -17.51 -5.28
C ASN A 179 -7.90 -17.66 -3.81
N THR A 180 -9.18 -17.94 -3.52
CA THR A 180 -9.57 -18.39 -2.20
C THR A 180 -8.99 -19.79 -1.93
N PRO A 181 -8.76 -20.17 -0.67
CA PRO A 181 -8.32 -21.53 -0.33
C PRO A 181 -9.19 -22.64 -0.95
N ASP A 182 -10.51 -22.41 -1.01
CA ASP A 182 -11.48 -23.35 -1.60
C ASP A 182 -11.28 -23.53 -3.11
N GLU A 183 -11.01 -22.43 -3.84
CA GLU A 183 -10.72 -22.49 -5.28
C GLU A 183 -9.37 -23.16 -5.54
N ALA A 184 -8.34 -22.83 -4.77
CA ALA A 184 -7.03 -23.45 -4.88
C ALA A 184 -7.09 -24.96 -4.60
N GLU A 185 -7.92 -25.40 -3.65
CA GLU A 185 -8.13 -26.81 -3.36
C GLU A 185 -8.96 -27.51 -4.46
N ALA A 186 -9.98 -26.84 -5.01
CA ALA A 186 -10.77 -27.33 -6.14
C ALA A 186 -9.90 -27.57 -7.38
N LEU A 187 -9.01 -26.61 -7.70
CA LEU A 187 -8.05 -26.75 -8.81
C LEU A 187 -7.05 -27.88 -8.60
N ARG A 188 -6.57 -28.10 -7.36
CA ARG A 188 -5.68 -29.24 -7.04
C ARG A 188 -6.37 -30.60 -7.15
N ARG A 189 -7.67 -30.68 -6.88
CA ARG A 189 -8.45 -31.93 -7.02
C ARG A 189 -8.79 -32.24 -8.47
N ALA A 190 -8.79 -31.23 -9.34
CA ALA A 190 -9.10 -31.36 -10.76
C ALA A 190 -7.87 -31.66 -11.64
N ALA A 191 -6.65 -31.53 -11.11
CA ALA A 191 -5.37 -31.79 -11.79
C ALA A 191 -4.81 -33.17 -11.44
#